data_02da8de9fa6143ab303f198d1082d2da
#
_entry.id   02da8de9fa6143ab303f198d1082d2da
#
_cell.length_a   1.000
_cell.length_b   1.000
_cell.length_c   1.000
_cell.angle_alpha   90.00
_cell.angle_beta   90.00
_cell.angle_gamma   90.00
#
_symmetry.space_group_name_H-M   'P 1'
#
loop_
_entity.id
_entity.type
_entity.pdbx_description
1 polymer ?
#
loop_
_entity_poly.entity_id
_entity_poly.type
_entity_poly.pdbx_seq_one_letter_code
_entity_poly.pdbx_strand_id
1 'polypeptide(L)'
;MNKAIETLQERGFFNQCTDLEALSAKMDEGPVTFYVGADPTGPSLHIGHMVPFFAFRHLMKFGHKGIALIGGGTGRIGDPSGKTEMRKMLTYETIDANVENIKNQLDKFLHFDGNNARAANNKDWLEHLNYIDFLRDIGSCFSVNKMLTFEEYRLRLERGLSFIEFNYQLLQAFDFYTLHQKYGTCLQIGGADQWGNITAGVDLIRRKLGGTTELNKEHQAFGLTFPLIMRADGKKMGKSEKGAIFLDPTLTPVFEFFQYWRNVPDADVRKFMLLFTFLEISEIDSICSGDINAAKERLAYEVTKEIHGTEEADKALSGAKAAFGGAGDKNSMPTVTLEKAKFEAGYPVCDLYFDVKLAGTKSDARRLIQGNGASINGRTITDVKAVISLSDADEDGDFVVRAGKKKICRIVCQ
;
A
#
# COMPACT_ATOMS: atom_id res chain seq x y z
N MET A 1 -26.97 0.30 -13.47
CA MET A 1 -25.52 0.54 -13.26
C MET A 1 -24.81 -0.80 -13.38
N ASN A 2 -23.62 -0.81 -13.95
CA ASN A 2 -22.83 -2.04 -14.09
C ASN A 2 -22.41 -2.60 -12.72
N LYS A 3 -22.50 -3.94 -12.55
CA LYS A 3 -22.24 -4.60 -11.26
C LYS A 3 -20.81 -4.41 -10.73
N ALA A 4 -19.81 -4.26 -11.61
CA ALA A 4 -18.45 -3.98 -11.17
C ALA A 4 -18.36 -2.58 -10.54
N ILE A 5 -19.02 -1.59 -11.13
CA ILE A 5 -19.08 -0.23 -10.59
C ILE A 5 -19.88 -0.19 -9.28
N GLU A 6 -21.02 -0.87 -9.21
CA GLU A 6 -21.79 -1.01 -7.96
C GLU A 6 -20.91 -1.59 -6.83
N THR A 7 -20.19 -2.67 -7.10
CA THR A 7 -19.27 -3.29 -6.14
C THR A 7 -18.18 -2.31 -5.69
N LEU A 8 -17.60 -1.53 -6.60
CA LEU A 8 -16.61 -0.52 -6.22
C LEU A 8 -17.22 0.57 -5.32
N GLN A 9 -18.47 1.00 -5.59
CA GLN A 9 -19.18 1.99 -4.76
C GLN A 9 -19.50 1.44 -3.37
N GLU A 10 -20.07 0.25 -3.28
CA GLU A 10 -20.45 -0.40 -2.02
C GLU A 10 -19.24 -0.66 -1.12
N ARG A 11 -18.09 -0.98 -1.73
CA ARG A 11 -16.83 -1.19 -1.01
C ARG A 11 -16.04 0.06 -0.69
N GLY A 12 -16.48 1.24 -1.18
CA GLY A 12 -15.82 2.50 -0.91
C GLY A 12 -14.66 2.84 -1.85
N PHE A 13 -14.60 2.20 -3.03
CA PHE A 13 -13.64 2.51 -4.10
C PHE A 13 -14.21 3.50 -5.13
N PHE A 14 -15.06 4.41 -4.72
CA PHE A 14 -15.61 5.39 -5.64
C PHE A 14 -15.59 6.80 -5.03
N ASN A 15 -14.95 7.73 -5.74
CA ASN A 15 -14.99 9.15 -5.42
C ASN A 15 -15.66 9.93 -6.56
N GLN A 16 -15.11 9.84 -7.77
CA GLN A 16 -15.70 10.48 -8.95
C GLN A 16 -15.28 9.77 -10.23
N CYS A 17 -16.07 9.96 -11.29
CA CYS A 17 -15.84 9.44 -12.63
C CYS A 17 -16.05 10.54 -13.66
N THR A 18 -15.31 10.50 -14.77
CA THR A 18 -15.45 11.49 -15.86
C THR A 18 -16.81 11.40 -16.55
N ASP A 19 -17.31 10.17 -16.74
CA ASP A 19 -18.66 9.89 -17.29
C ASP A 19 -19.08 8.50 -16.79
N LEU A 20 -19.87 8.48 -15.72
CA LEU A 20 -20.28 7.24 -15.06
C LEU A 20 -21.27 6.43 -15.88
N GLU A 21 -22.19 7.11 -16.57
CA GLU A 21 -23.25 6.46 -17.36
C GLU A 21 -22.64 5.78 -18.60
N ALA A 22 -21.80 6.49 -19.33
CA ALA A 22 -21.12 5.94 -20.50
C ALA A 22 -20.12 4.83 -20.14
N LEU A 23 -19.39 4.94 -19.02
CA LEU A 23 -18.52 3.86 -18.54
C LEU A 23 -19.33 2.62 -18.18
N SER A 24 -20.44 2.80 -17.45
CA SER A 24 -21.35 1.69 -17.08
C SER A 24 -21.88 0.98 -18.33
N ALA A 25 -22.36 1.71 -19.31
CA ALA A 25 -22.86 1.16 -20.57
C ALA A 25 -21.74 0.38 -21.32
N LYS A 26 -20.54 0.97 -21.39
CA LYS A 26 -19.41 0.31 -22.06
C LYS A 26 -18.99 -0.99 -21.34
N MET A 27 -19.03 -1.02 -20.03
CA MET A 27 -18.72 -2.23 -19.25
C MET A 27 -19.83 -3.29 -19.36
N ASP A 28 -21.09 -2.90 -19.63
CA ASP A 28 -22.19 -3.83 -19.89
C ASP A 28 -22.13 -4.44 -21.31
N GLU A 29 -21.47 -3.75 -22.26
CA GLU A 29 -21.20 -4.29 -23.60
C GLU A 29 -20.14 -5.40 -23.59
N GLY A 30 -19.24 -5.41 -22.60
CA GLY A 30 -18.21 -6.45 -22.47
C GLY A 30 -17.00 -6.03 -21.63
N PRO A 31 -15.97 -6.88 -21.57
CA PRO A 31 -14.76 -6.59 -20.83
C PRO A 31 -14.03 -5.35 -21.32
N VAL A 32 -13.71 -4.43 -20.41
CA VAL A 32 -12.87 -3.27 -20.70
C VAL A 32 -11.44 -3.50 -20.21
N THR A 33 -10.47 -2.86 -20.89
CA THR A 33 -9.10 -2.79 -20.41
C THR A 33 -8.91 -1.50 -19.60
N PHE A 34 -8.41 -1.63 -18.38
CA PHE A 34 -8.12 -0.51 -17.48
C PHE A 34 -6.67 -0.54 -17.00
N TYR A 35 -6.19 0.57 -16.44
CA TYR A 35 -4.87 0.59 -15.83
C TYR A 35 -4.81 1.43 -14.55
N VAL A 36 -3.81 1.13 -13.73
CA VAL A 36 -3.36 1.93 -12.61
C VAL A 36 -1.85 2.09 -12.65
N GLY A 37 -1.35 3.29 -12.36
CA GLY A 37 0.07 3.60 -12.31
C GLY A 37 0.62 3.66 -10.89
N ALA A 38 1.90 3.26 -10.73
CA ALA A 38 2.67 3.43 -9.52
C ALA A 38 4.12 3.81 -9.83
N ASP A 39 4.57 4.95 -9.31
CA ASP A 39 5.97 5.37 -9.43
C ASP A 39 6.86 4.62 -8.43
N PRO A 40 8.03 4.10 -8.86
CA PRO A 40 8.94 3.33 -8.03
C PRO A 40 9.82 4.23 -7.14
N THR A 41 9.18 5.00 -6.27
CA THR A 41 9.82 6.00 -5.39
C THR A 41 10.48 5.41 -4.14
N GLY A 42 10.38 4.11 -3.95
CA GLY A 42 11.00 3.35 -2.87
C GLY A 42 11.15 1.88 -3.23
N PRO A 43 11.91 1.12 -2.42
CA PRO A 43 12.23 -0.28 -2.72
C PRO A 43 11.04 -1.23 -2.59
N SER A 44 9.93 -0.78 -2.00
CA SER A 44 8.72 -1.56 -1.78
C SER A 44 7.49 -0.67 -1.79
N LEU A 45 6.37 -1.24 -2.21
CA LEU A 45 5.05 -0.68 -1.93
C LEU A 45 4.76 -0.78 -0.42
N HIS A 46 3.93 0.13 0.08
CA HIS A 46 3.34 0.05 1.41
C HIS A 46 1.82 -0.07 1.29
N ILE A 47 1.15 -0.45 2.38
CA ILE A 47 -0.30 -0.72 2.35
C ILE A 47 -1.15 0.46 1.85
N GLY A 48 -0.70 1.70 2.01
CA GLY A 48 -1.38 2.88 1.43
C GLY A 48 -1.42 2.87 -0.10
N HIS A 49 -0.49 2.19 -0.77
CA HIS A 49 -0.48 2.01 -2.22
C HIS A 49 -1.41 0.89 -2.70
N MET A 50 -1.93 0.05 -1.80
CA MET A 50 -2.70 -1.14 -2.19
C MET A 50 -4.16 -0.86 -2.52
N VAL A 51 -4.71 0.27 -2.10
CA VAL A 51 -6.12 0.61 -2.38
C VAL A 51 -6.48 0.45 -3.86
N PRO A 52 -5.77 1.10 -4.82
CA PRO A 52 -6.07 0.93 -6.23
C PRO A 52 -5.83 -0.50 -6.73
N PHE A 53 -4.93 -1.26 -6.14
CA PHE A 53 -4.69 -2.65 -6.56
C PHE A 53 -5.73 -3.64 -6.03
N PHE A 54 -6.38 -3.37 -4.89
CA PHE A 54 -7.56 -4.11 -4.47
C PHE A 54 -8.75 -3.82 -5.41
N ALA A 55 -8.98 -2.56 -5.77
CA ALA A 55 -9.97 -2.21 -6.78
C ALA A 55 -9.68 -2.87 -8.14
N PHE A 56 -8.41 -2.94 -8.54
CA PHE A 56 -7.95 -3.67 -9.72
C PHE A 56 -8.42 -5.13 -9.71
N ARG A 57 -8.19 -5.87 -8.61
CA ARG A 57 -8.64 -7.25 -8.48
C ARG A 57 -10.17 -7.38 -8.46
N HIS A 58 -10.88 -6.42 -7.86
CA HIS A 58 -12.35 -6.42 -7.94
C HIS A 58 -12.83 -6.29 -9.38
N LEU A 59 -12.27 -5.39 -10.18
CA LEU A 59 -12.59 -5.27 -11.60
C LEU A 59 -12.28 -6.56 -12.38
N MET A 60 -11.15 -7.21 -12.09
CA MET A 60 -10.81 -8.50 -12.72
C MET A 60 -11.83 -9.60 -12.40
N LYS A 61 -12.41 -9.64 -11.20
CA LYS A 61 -13.45 -10.61 -10.84
C LYS A 61 -14.69 -10.51 -11.75
N PHE A 62 -14.93 -9.36 -12.36
CA PHE A 62 -15.98 -9.14 -13.36
C PHE A 62 -15.51 -9.34 -14.80
N GLY A 63 -14.32 -9.90 -15.00
CA GLY A 63 -13.77 -10.22 -16.31
C GLY A 63 -13.06 -9.06 -17.02
N HIS A 64 -12.92 -7.89 -16.40
CA HIS A 64 -12.17 -6.77 -16.98
C HIS A 64 -10.67 -7.04 -16.91
N LYS A 65 -9.91 -6.45 -17.87
CA LYS A 65 -8.47 -6.69 -18.02
C LYS A 65 -7.67 -5.52 -17.46
N GLY A 66 -6.70 -5.81 -16.61
CA GLY A 66 -5.95 -4.79 -15.90
C GLY A 66 -4.48 -4.67 -16.33
N ILE A 67 -3.96 -3.45 -16.36
CA ILE A 67 -2.55 -3.13 -16.57
C ILE A 67 -2.01 -2.42 -15.33
N ALA A 68 -1.03 -3.02 -14.66
CA ALA A 68 -0.25 -2.36 -13.64
C ALA A 68 0.92 -1.62 -14.32
N LEU A 69 0.81 -0.30 -14.43
CA LEU A 69 1.85 0.53 -15.03
C LEU A 69 2.88 0.92 -13.98
N ILE A 70 4.13 0.56 -14.19
CA ILE A 70 5.24 0.96 -13.32
C ILE A 70 5.95 2.16 -13.94
N GLY A 71 6.07 3.21 -13.17
CA GLY A 71 6.61 4.50 -13.60
C GLY A 71 8.14 4.55 -13.68
N GLY A 72 8.80 3.65 -14.42
CA GLY A 72 10.26 3.68 -14.58
C GLY A 72 10.78 4.94 -15.28
N GLY A 73 9.97 5.55 -16.15
CA GLY A 73 10.24 6.86 -16.76
C GLY A 73 9.78 8.03 -15.88
N THR A 74 8.50 8.02 -15.45
CA THR A 74 7.91 9.09 -14.63
C THR A 74 8.52 9.17 -13.24
N GLY A 75 8.97 8.07 -12.66
CA GLY A 75 9.70 8.05 -11.39
C GLY A 75 11.01 8.85 -11.38
N ARG A 76 11.58 9.11 -12.56
CA ARG A 76 12.77 9.98 -12.73
C ARG A 76 12.43 11.47 -12.62
N ILE A 77 11.16 11.82 -12.77
CA ILE A 77 10.62 13.18 -12.73
C ILE A 77 10.01 13.47 -11.36
N GLY A 78 9.10 12.61 -10.91
CA GLY A 78 8.39 12.70 -9.64
C GLY A 78 7.07 13.46 -9.73
N ASP A 79 5.99 12.76 -9.38
CA ASP A 79 4.63 13.31 -9.33
C ASP A 79 4.48 14.37 -8.22
N PRO A 80 4.08 15.62 -8.54
CA PRO A 80 3.81 16.65 -7.54
C PRO A 80 2.50 16.45 -6.77
N SER A 81 1.58 15.58 -7.25
CA SER A 81 0.25 15.38 -6.70
C SER A 81 0.29 14.96 -5.23
N GLY A 82 -0.51 15.61 -4.39
CA GLY A 82 -0.62 15.31 -2.96
C GLY A 82 0.64 15.59 -2.15
N LYS A 83 1.61 16.36 -2.69
CA LYS A 83 2.87 16.73 -2.04
C LYS A 83 3.00 18.24 -1.82
N THR A 84 3.68 18.59 -0.75
CA THR A 84 3.99 19.98 -0.42
C THR A 84 5.42 20.39 -0.82
N GLU A 85 6.29 19.41 -1.08
CA GLU A 85 7.70 19.62 -1.41
C GLU A 85 8.10 18.77 -2.61
N MET A 86 9.12 19.23 -3.36
CA MET A 86 9.69 18.46 -4.46
C MET A 86 10.29 17.15 -3.95
N ARG A 87 10.08 16.05 -4.71
CA ARG A 87 10.69 14.76 -4.38
C ARG A 87 12.20 14.80 -4.55
N LYS A 88 12.92 14.12 -3.67
CA LYS A 88 14.35 13.87 -3.86
C LYS A 88 14.52 13.01 -5.11
N MET A 89 15.34 13.47 -6.04
CA MET A 89 15.67 12.71 -7.24
C MET A 89 16.49 11.47 -6.87
N LEU A 90 16.05 10.31 -7.33
CA LEU A 90 16.77 9.05 -7.20
C LEU A 90 17.68 8.83 -8.40
N THR A 91 18.71 8.00 -8.27
CA THR A 91 19.53 7.58 -9.42
C THR A 91 18.75 6.63 -10.32
N TYR A 92 19.14 6.53 -11.58
CA TYR A 92 18.47 5.64 -12.54
C TYR A 92 18.57 4.18 -12.13
N GLU A 93 19.72 3.76 -11.61
CA GLU A 93 19.95 2.42 -11.10
C GLU A 93 19.03 2.09 -9.91
N THR A 94 18.82 3.05 -9.01
CA THR A 94 17.90 2.90 -7.88
C THR A 94 16.46 2.76 -8.37
N ILE A 95 16.06 3.56 -9.35
CA ILE A 95 14.71 3.49 -9.94
C ILE A 95 14.51 2.13 -10.64
N ASP A 96 15.47 1.70 -11.45
CA ASP A 96 15.39 0.43 -12.18
C ASP A 96 15.31 -0.77 -11.20
N ALA A 97 16.08 -0.76 -10.11
CA ALA A 97 15.99 -1.77 -9.05
C ALA A 97 14.61 -1.75 -8.36
N ASN A 98 14.08 -0.57 -8.06
CA ASN A 98 12.76 -0.42 -7.46
C ASN A 98 11.64 -0.89 -8.41
N VAL A 99 11.77 -0.67 -9.73
CA VAL A 99 10.83 -1.17 -10.76
C VAL A 99 10.69 -2.68 -10.65
N GLU A 100 11.81 -3.41 -10.63
CA GLU A 100 11.77 -4.88 -10.54
C GLU A 100 11.18 -5.36 -9.20
N ASN A 101 11.53 -4.72 -8.10
CA ASN A 101 10.97 -5.05 -6.78
C ASN A 101 9.44 -4.86 -6.75
N ILE A 102 8.96 -3.71 -7.23
CA ILE A 102 7.52 -3.40 -7.27
C ILE A 102 6.78 -4.33 -8.22
N LYS A 103 7.35 -4.62 -9.40
CA LYS A 103 6.79 -5.57 -10.35
C LYS A 103 6.60 -6.95 -9.72
N ASN A 104 7.63 -7.45 -9.03
CA ASN A 104 7.56 -8.75 -8.35
C ASN A 104 6.54 -8.77 -7.20
N GLN A 105 6.36 -7.67 -6.46
CA GLN A 105 5.33 -7.55 -5.43
C GLN A 105 3.94 -7.54 -6.04
N LEU A 106 3.75 -6.78 -7.11
CA LEU A 106 2.47 -6.73 -7.82
C LEU A 106 2.13 -8.05 -8.51
N ASP A 107 3.12 -8.77 -9.04
CA ASP A 107 2.89 -10.08 -9.66
C ASP A 107 2.36 -11.10 -8.64
N LYS A 108 2.93 -11.12 -7.44
CA LYS A 108 2.43 -11.98 -6.34
C LYS A 108 0.97 -11.69 -5.99
N PHE A 109 0.54 -10.44 -6.09
CA PHE A 109 -0.81 -10.01 -5.72
C PHE A 109 -1.81 -10.07 -6.88
N LEU A 110 -1.38 -9.71 -8.11
CA LEU A 110 -2.24 -9.59 -9.29
C LEU A 110 -2.18 -10.80 -10.22
N HIS A 111 -1.16 -11.65 -10.08
CA HIS A 111 -0.94 -12.85 -10.90
C HIS A 111 -0.90 -12.54 -12.40
N PHE A 112 0.18 -11.87 -12.85
CA PHE A 112 0.34 -11.48 -14.25
C PHE A 112 0.38 -12.71 -15.17
N ASP A 113 -0.64 -12.87 -15.99
CA ASP A 113 -0.78 -13.93 -17.00
C ASP A 113 -0.60 -13.41 -18.44
N GLY A 114 -0.36 -12.10 -18.57
CA GLY A 114 -0.21 -11.42 -19.87
C GLY A 114 -1.52 -11.18 -20.62
N ASN A 115 -2.63 -11.71 -20.16
CA ASN A 115 -3.95 -11.55 -20.77
C ASN A 115 -4.94 -10.78 -19.90
N ASN A 116 -5.26 -11.29 -18.69
CA ASN A 116 -6.20 -10.65 -17.77
C ASN A 116 -5.51 -9.59 -16.91
N ALA A 117 -4.28 -9.86 -16.51
CA ALA A 117 -3.42 -8.92 -15.82
C ALA A 117 -2.02 -8.88 -16.43
N ARG A 118 -1.45 -7.70 -16.55
CA ARG A 118 -0.07 -7.52 -17.04
C ARG A 118 0.62 -6.34 -16.35
N ALA A 119 1.94 -6.40 -16.27
CA ALA A 119 2.76 -5.24 -15.97
C ALA A 119 3.17 -4.52 -17.25
N ALA A 120 3.32 -3.20 -17.19
CA ALA A 120 3.95 -2.38 -18.21
C ALA A 120 4.90 -1.39 -17.52
N ASN A 121 5.96 -0.98 -18.23
CA ASN A 121 6.88 0.03 -17.71
C ASN A 121 6.86 1.23 -18.68
N ASN A 122 6.55 2.42 -18.18
CA ASN A 122 6.50 3.59 -19.05
C ASN A 122 7.89 4.06 -19.51
N LYS A 123 8.97 3.58 -18.94
CA LYS A 123 10.33 3.74 -19.45
C LYS A 123 10.43 3.30 -20.92
N ASP A 124 9.72 2.23 -21.30
CA ASP A 124 9.77 1.62 -22.63
C ASP A 124 9.39 2.59 -23.76
N TRP A 125 8.62 3.63 -23.48
CA TRP A 125 8.22 4.64 -24.47
C TRP A 125 8.65 6.05 -24.10
N LEU A 126 8.83 6.39 -22.83
CA LEU A 126 9.24 7.73 -22.43
C LEU A 126 10.74 7.98 -22.63
N GLU A 127 11.59 6.97 -22.48
CA GLU A 127 13.05 7.12 -22.60
C GLU A 127 13.51 7.48 -24.02
N HIS A 128 12.73 7.11 -25.02
CA HIS A 128 13.07 7.30 -26.43
C HIS A 128 12.36 8.49 -27.09
N LEU A 129 11.66 9.33 -26.31
CA LEU A 129 10.96 10.49 -26.85
C LEU A 129 11.93 11.56 -27.33
N ASN A 130 11.72 12.02 -28.58
CA ASN A 130 12.33 13.26 -29.02
C ASN A 130 11.58 14.44 -28.36
N TYR A 131 12.28 15.29 -27.63
CA TYR A 131 11.68 16.37 -26.86
C TYR A 131 10.90 17.37 -27.72
N ILE A 132 11.45 17.76 -28.89
CA ILE A 132 10.80 18.72 -29.78
C ILE A 132 9.53 18.13 -30.41
N ASP A 133 9.60 16.88 -30.86
CA ASP A 133 8.45 16.20 -31.45
C ASP A 133 7.34 15.99 -30.39
N PHE A 134 7.73 15.62 -29.18
CA PHE A 134 6.80 15.47 -28.07
C PHE A 134 6.09 16.80 -27.71
N LEU A 135 6.84 17.90 -27.62
CA LEU A 135 6.24 19.22 -27.37
C LEU A 135 5.29 19.65 -28.50
N ARG A 136 5.68 19.39 -29.75
CA ARG A 136 4.86 19.75 -30.90
C ARG A 136 3.59 18.93 -30.99
N ASP A 137 3.68 17.61 -30.78
CA ASP A 137 2.56 16.68 -30.99
C ASP A 137 1.67 16.53 -29.76
N ILE A 138 2.25 16.43 -28.59
CA ILE A 138 1.53 16.23 -27.31
C ILE A 138 1.36 17.53 -26.55
N GLY A 139 2.42 18.32 -26.40
CA GLY A 139 2.39 19.60 -25.68
C GLY A 139 1.36 20.57 -26.24
N SER A 140 1.15 20.60 -27.59
CA SER A 140 0.13 21.42 -28.24
C SER A 140 -1.30 21.07 -27.81
N CYS A 141 -1.54 19.91 -27.25
CA CYS A 141 -2.84 19.49 -26.72
C CYS A 141 -3.11 20.01 -25.31
N PHE A 142 -2.15 20.70 -24.67
CA PHE A 142 -2.29 21.18 -23.29
C PHE A 142 -2.36 22.70 -23.22
N SER A 143 -3.19 23.20 -22.31
CA SER A 143 -3.28 24.63 -21.97
C SER A 143 -2.69 24.85 -20.59
N VAL A 144 -1.62 25.64 -20.48
CA VAL A 144 -1.01 26.01 -19.20
C VAL A 144 -2.05 26.62 -18.26
N ASN A 145 -2.92 27.49 -18.75
CA ASN A 145 -3.99 28.09 -17.93
C ASN A 145 -4.91 27.03 -17.34
N LYS A 146 -5.29 25.99 -18.12
CA LYS A 146 -6.11 24.89 -17.62
C LYS A 146 -5.35 24.04 -16.61
N MET A 147 -4.08 23.72 -16.87
CA MET A 147 -3.25 22.93 -15.96
C MET A 147 -3.11 23.61 -14.59
N LEU A 148 -2.92 24.93 -14.56
CA LEU A 148 -2.79 25.72 -13.32
C LEU A 148 -4.09 25.81 -12.52
N THR A 149 -5.25 25.43 -13.07
CA THR A 149 -6.51 25.37 -12.31
C THR A 149 -6.67 24.14 -11.44
N PHE A 150 -5.89 23.09 -11.69
CA PHE A 150 -5.91 21.89 -10.87
C PHE A 150 -5.31 22.16 -9.49
N GLU A 151 -5.93 21.60 -8.46
CA GLU A 151 -5.57 21.87 -7.07
C GLU A 151 -4.11 21.49 -6.75
N GLU A 152 -3.64 20.41 -7.36
CA GLU A 152 -2.27 19.92 -7.20
C GLU A 152 -1.25 20.97 -7.62
N TYR A 153 -1.46 21.62 -8.76
CA TYR A 153 -0.58 22.69 -9.23
C TYR A 153 -0.76 23.99 -8.45
N ARG A 154 -2.00 24.35 -8.10
CA ARG A 154 -2.28 25.56 -7.32
C ARG A 154 -1.55 25.55 -5.98
N LEU A 155 -1.61 24.44 -5.24
CA LEU A 155 -0.90 24.28 -3.97
C LEU A 155 0.63 24.33 -4.14
N ARG A 156 1.13 23.82 -5.26
CA ARG A 156 2.56 23.82 -5.56
C ARG A 156 3.06 25.19 -6.01
N LEU A 157 2.27 25.98 -6.73
CA LEU A 157 2.62 27.34 -7.15
C LEU A 157 2.94 28.25 -5.95
N GLU A 158 2.18 28.14 -4.87
CA GLU A 158 2.41 28.94 -3.64
C GLU A 158 3.78 28.65 -2.99
N ARG A 159 4.35 27.44 -3.23
CA ARG A 159 5.61 26.97 -2.62
C ARG A 159 6.76 26.81 -3.61
N GLY A 160 6.52 27.08 -4.86
CA GLY A 160 7.50 26.93 -5.95
C GLY A 160 7.30 25.62 -6.71
N LEU A 161 6.59 25.68 -7.85
CA LEU A 161 6.44 24.59 -8.80
C LEU A 161 7.59 24.60 -9.79
N SER A 162 8.36 23.53 -9.86
CA SER A 162 9.45 23.42 -10.84
C SER A 162 8.92 23.06 -12.23
N PHE A 163 9.67 23.42 -13.27
CA PHE A 163 9.30 23.10 -14.66
C PHE A 163 9.21 21.58 -14.88
N ILE A 164 10.06 20.81 -14.24
CA ILE A 164 10.06 19.35 -14.35
C ILE A 164 8.78 18.73 -13.75
N GLU A 165 8.36 19.20 -12.56
CA GLU A 165 7.11 18.77 -11.94
C GLU A 165 5.88 19.17 -12.77
N PHE A 166 5.91 20.38 -13.37
CA PHE A 166 4.84 20.87 -14.21
C PHE A 166 4.61 20.00 -15.45
N ASN A 167 5.69 19.42 -16.01
CA ASN A 167 5.59 18.51 -17.16
C ASN A 167 5.13 17.11 -16.79
N TYR A 168 5.06 16.73 -15.52
CA TYR A 168 4.66 15.37 -15.12
C TYR A 168 3.28 14.99 -15.67
N GLN A 169 2.32 15.91 -15.64
CA GLN A 169 0.95 15.66 -16.16
C GLN A 169 0.94 15.26 -17.64
N LEU A 170 1.82 15.86 -18.45
CA LEU A 170 1.94 15.51 -19.88
C LEU A 170 2.43 14.07 -20.06
N LEU A 171 3.38 13.65 -19.24
CA LEU A 171 3.96 12.30 -19.29
C LEU A 171 2.92 11.24 -18.91
N GLN A 172 2.19 11.45 -17.82
CA GLN A 172 1.13 10.52 -17.40
C GLN A 172 -0.04 10.51 -18.39
N ALA A 173 -0.41 11.64 -18.97
CA ALA A 173 -1.42 11.68 -20.02
C ALA A 173 -0.95 10.92 -21.28
N PHE A 174 0.33 11.02 -21.63
CA PHE A 174 0.92 10.27 -22.72
C PHE A 174 1.01 8.76 -22.44
N ASP A 175 1.20 8.37 -21.18
CA ASP A 175 1.09 6.97 -20.74
C ASP A 175 -0.30 6.41 -21.07
N PHE A 176 -1.37 7.13 -20.70
CA PHE A 176 -2.73 6.69 -21.01
C PHE A 176 -2.97 6.58 -22.50
N TYR A 177 -2.56 7.58 -23.27
CA TYR A 177 -2.66 7.55 -24.75
C TYR A 177 -1.90 6.37 -25.34
N THR A 178 -0.68 6.09 -24.90
CA THR A 178 0.14 4.97 -25.35
C THR A 178 -0.50 3.62 -25.00
N LEU A 179 -1.02 3.47 -23.78
CA LEU A 179 -1.71 2.25 -23.35
C LEU A 179 -3.02 2.05 -24.11
N HIS A 180 -3.74 3.15 -24.41
CA HIS A 180 -4.93 3.10 -25.26
C HIS A 180 -4.59 2.55 -26.66
N GLN A 181 -3.54 3.07 -27.30
CA GLN A 181 -3.13 2.62 -28.63
C GLN A 181 -2.61 1.17 -28.63
N LYS A 182 -1.82 0.79 -27.62
CA LYS A 182 -1.18 -0.54 -27.57
C LYS A 182 -2.11 -1.66 -27.13
N TYR A 183 -3.03 -1.37 -26.20
CA TYR A 183 -3.81 -2.40 -25.51
C TYR A 183 -5.32 -2.12 -25.47
N GLY A 184 -5.80 -1.08 -26.13
CA GLY A 184 -7.20 -0.68 -26.10
C GLY A 184 -7.66 -0.23 -24.70
N THR A 185 -6.74 0.26 -23.88
CA THR A 185 -7.05 0.72 -22.50
C THR A 185 -7.99 1.91 -22.56
N CYS A 186 -9.18 1.78 -21.99
CA CYS A 186 -10.17 2.86 -22.00
C CYS A 186 -10.47 3.44 -20.64
N LEU A 187 -9.95 2.88 -19.55
CA LEU A 187 -10.19 3.37 -18.19
C LEU A 187 -8.87 3.51 -17.43
N GLN A 188 -8.65 4.68 -16.84
CA GLN A 188 -7.62 4.91 -15.83
C GLN A 188 -8.25 4.99 -14.46
N ILE A 189 -7.69 4.25 -13.48
CA ILE A 189 -8.11 4.31 -12.08
C ILE A 189 -6.99 4.84 -11.21
N GLY A 190 -7.32 5.57 -10.13
CA GLY A 190 -6.31 6.15 -9.22
C GLY A 190 -6.90 6.79 -7.97
N GLY A 191 -6.06 7.33 -7.10
CA GLY A 191 -6.50 8.12 -5.94
C GLY A 191 -7.12 9.46 -6.35
N ALA A 192 -7.90 10.07 -5.46
CA ALA A 192 -8.52 11.38 -5.72
C ALA A 192 -7.50 12.48 -6.04
N ASP A 193 -6.28 12.35 -5.52
CA ASP A 193 -5.14 13.24 -5.81
C ASP A 193 -4.61 13.11 -7.26
N GLN A 194 -5.05 12.11 -8.00
CA GLN A 194 -4.68 11.86 -9.39
C GLN A 194 -5.69 12.43 -10.39
N TRP A 195 -6.77 13.07 -9.94
CA TRP A 195 -7.85 13.51 -10.81
C TRP A 195 -7.40 14.41 -11.97
N GLY A 196 -6.53 15.38 -11.70
CA GLY A 196 -5.98 16.28 -12.74
C GLY A 196 -5.17 15.52 -13.78
N ASN A 197 -4.32 14.59 -13.36
CA ASN A 197 -3.52 13.77 -14.27
C ASN A 197 -4.39 12.82 -15.10
N ILE A 198 -5.39 12.18 -14.47
CA ILE A 198 -6.32 11.26 -15.14
C ILE A 198 -7.13 11.98 -16.20
N THR A 199 -7.74 13.11 -15.84
CA THR A 199 -8.56 13.90 -16.80
C THR A 199 -7.74 14.48 -17.94
N ALA A 200 -6.46 14.80 -17.70
CA ALA A 200 -5.53 15.21 -18.76
C ALA A 200 -5.30 14.10 -19.79
N GLY A 201 -5.18 12.84 -19.34
CA GLY A 201 -5.07 11.68 -20.21
C GLY A 201 -6.34 11.44 -21.03
N VAL A 202 -7.52 11.50 -20.40
CA VAL A 202 -8.82 11.42 -21.11
C VAL A 202 -8.95 12.51 -22.16
N ASP A 203 -8.59 13.77 -21.82
CA ASP A 203 -8.62 14.90 -22.77
C ASP A 203 -7.63 14.70 -23.92
N LEU A 204 -6.44 14.16 -23.67
CA LEU A 204 -5.44 13.90 -24.70
C LEU A 204 -5.95 12.87 -25.71
N ILE A 205 -6.49 11.75 -25.24
CA ILE A 205 -7.07 10.71 -26.12
C ILE A 205 -8.21 11.32 -26.98
N ARG A 206 -9.12 12.09 -26.35
CA ARG A 206 -10.21 12.78 -27.04
C ARG A 206 -9.69 13.72 -28.12
N ARG A 207 -8.65 14.52 -27.85
CA ARG A 207 -8.07 15.48 -28.81
C ARG A 207 -7.35 14.81 -29.95
N LYS A 208 -6.66 13.71 -29.68
CA LYS A 208 -5.87 12.97 -30.70
C LYS A 208 -6.74 12.06 -31.56
N LEU A 209 -7.78 11.42 -31.00
CA LEU A 209 -8.53 10.34 -31.63
C LEU A 209 -10.04 10.66 -31.78
N GLY A 210 -10.52 11.77 -31.21
CA GLY A 210 -11.90 12.25 -31.44
C GLY A 210 -12.99 11.45 -30.74
N GLY A 211 -12.71 10.76 -29.63
CA GLY A 211 -13.57 9.78 -28.94
C GLY A 211 -14.89 10.26 -28.32
N THR A 212 -15.42 11.44 -28.71
CA THR A 212 -16.71 11.98 -28.23
C THR A 212 -17.84 11.93 -29.26
N THR A 213 -17.59 11.43 -30.46
CA THR A 213 -18.60 11.27 -31.50
C THR A 213 -19.05 9.83 -31.60
N GLU A 214 -20.30 9.59 -32.08
CA GLU A 214 -20.80 8.24 -32.35
C GLU A 214 -19.89 7.44 -33.27
N LEU A 215 -19.17 8.10 -34.17
CA LEU A 215 -18.24 7.51 -35.13
C LEU A 215 -16.94 7.02 -34.49
N ASN A 216 -16.59 7.49 -33.26
CA ASN A 216 -15.32 7.22 -32.59
C ASN A 216 -15.51 6.73 -31.16
N LYS A 217 -16.63 6.05 -30.85
CA LYS A 217 -16.91 5.47 -29.52
C LYS A 217 -15.83 4.51 -29.02
N GLU A 218 -15.13 3.85 -29.94
CA GLU A 218 -14.00 2.97 -29.62
C GLU A 218 -12.85 3.70 -28.92
N HIS A 219 -12.68 5.01 -29.18
CA HIS A 219 -11.67 5.86 -28.57
C HIS A 219 -12.13 6.60 -27.33
N GLN A 220 -13.34 6.29 -26.83
CA GLN A 220 -13.82 6.89 -25.60
C GLN A 220 -13.02 6.39 -24.40
N ALA A 221 -12.42 7.32 -23.66
CA ALA A 221 -11.63 7.04 -22.48
C ALA A 221 -12.28 7.63 -21.23
N PHE A 222 -12.05 6.96 -20.09
CA PHE A 222 -12.66 7.27 -18.80
C PHE A 222 -11.61 7.35 -17.71
N GLY A 223 -11.92 8.15 -16.69
CA GLY A 223 -11.18 8.22 -15.45
C GLY A 223 -12.11 7.94 -14.26
N LEU A 224 -11.63 7.13 -13.30
CA LEU A 224 -12.32 6.87 -12.05
C LEU A 224 -11.35 7.03 -10.90
N THR A 225 -11.74 7.74 -9.85
CA THR A 225 -10.89 7.93 -8.67
C THR A 225 -11.50 7.36 -7.41
N PHE A 226 -10.61 7.00 -6.48
CA PHE A 226 -10.91 6.50 -5.14
C PHE A 226 -10.68 7.59 -4.10
N PRO A 227 -11.44 7.58 -2.97
CA PRO A 227 -11.16 8.48 -1.86
C PRO A 227 -9.75 8.25 -1.30
N LEU A 228 -9.11 9.31 -0.84
CA LEU A 228 -7.89 9.16 -0.04
C LEU A 228 -8.25 8.57 1.32
N ILE A 229 -7.65 7.43 1.65
CA ILE A 229 -7.99 6.70 2.86
C ILE A 229 -7.26 7.27 4.06
N MET A 230 -8.05 7.87 4.96
CA MET A 230 -7.60 8.32 6.27
C MET A 230 -8.11 7.36 7.34
N ARG A 231 -7.34 7.17 8.40
CA ARG A 231 -7.77 6.45 9.60
C ARG A 231 -8.68 7.34 10.45
N ALA A 232 -9.52 6.74 11.28
CA ALA A 232 -10.40 7.47 12.20
C ALA A 232 -9.63 8.38 13.20
N ASP A 233 -8.35 8.07 13.48
CA ASP A 233 -7.47 8.90 14.30
C ASP A 233 -6.81 10.08 13.53
N GLY A 234 -7.23 10.34 12.30
CA GLY A 234 -6.72 11.43 11.44
C GLY A 234 -5.36 11.16 10.79
N LYS A 235 -4.74 10.02 11.03
CA LYS A 235 -3.46 9.65 10.41
C LYS A 235 -3.68 9.09 9.00
N LYS A 236 -2.70 9.32 8.13
CA LYS A 236 -2.70 8.70 6.79
C LYS A 236 -2.57 7.19 6.91
N MET A 237 -3.34 6.47 6.09
CA MET A 237 -3.25 5.02 5.97
C MET A 237 -1.83 4.58 5.58
N GLY A 238 -1.37 3.44 6.15
CA GLY A 238 -0.07 2.86 5.81
C GLY A 238 1.12 3.40 6.59
N LYS A 239 0.90 4.27 7.58
CA LYS A 239 1.95 4.74 8.48
C LYS A 239 1.69 4.31 9.92
N SER A 240 2.71 3.73 10.55
CA SER A 240 2.79 3.49 11.98
C SER A 240 3.61 4.59 12.66
N GLU A 241 3.78 4.52 13.97
CA GLU A 241 4.71 5.39 14.69
C GLU A 241 6.18 5.20 14.25
N LYS A 242 6.49 4.03 13.68
CA LYS A 242 7.82 3.67 13.16
C LYS A 242 8.02 4.02 11.67
N GLY A 243 7.00 4.47 10.96
CA GLY A 243 7.06 4.78 9.53
C GLY A 243 6.06 4.01 8.68
N ALA A 244 6.35 3.86 7.40
CA ALA A 244 5.51 3.13 6.47
C ALA A 244 5.49 1.62 6.78
N ILE A 245 4.33 0.99 6.59
CA ILE A 245 4.16 -0.47 6.65
C ILE A 245 4.33 -1.01 5.23
N PHE A 246 5.48 -1.57 4.98
CA PHE A 246 5.86 -2.09 3.66
C PHE A 246 5.27 -3.48 3.41
N LEU A 247 5.11 -3.82 2.12
CA LEU A 247 4.69 -5.16 1.70
C LEU A 247 5.88 -6.15 1.68
N ASP A 248 7.10 -5.64 1.58
CA ASP A 248 8.30 -6.45 1.64
C ASP A 248 8.55 -6.97 3.06
N PRO A 249 8.55 -8.29 3.31
CA PRO A 249 8.75 -8.86 4.64
C PRO A 249 10.15 -8.60 5.22
N THR A 250 11.12 -8.21 4.41
CA THR A 250 12.45 -7.80 4.89
C THR A 250 12.45 -6.39 5.49
N LEU A 251 11.51 -5.53 5.07
CA LEU A 251 11.33 -4.16 5.57
C LEU A 251 10.30 -4.08 6.68
N THR A 252 9.23 -4.87 6.57
CA THR A 252 8.20 -5.01 7.60
C THR A 252 7.92 -6.51 7.79
N PRO A 253 8.42 -7.14 8.86
CA PRO A 253 8.15 -8.54 9.12
C PRO A 253 6.64 -8.86 9.09
N VAL A 254 6.26 -10.04 8.58
CA VAL A 254 4.85 -10.41 8.39
C VAL A 254 4.05 -10.32 9.69
N PHE A 255 4.67 -10.67 10.83
CA PHE A 255 4.02 -10.52 12.13
C PHE A 255 3.73 -9.04 12.48
N GLU A 256 4.66 -8.09 12.18
CA GLU A 256 4.40 -6.65 12.38
C GLU A 256 3.31 -6.15 11.42
N PHE A 257 3.29 -6.62 10.18
CA PHE A 257 2.24 -6.35 9.21
C PHE A 257 0.87 -6.82 9.72
N PHE A 258 0.76 -8.06 10.22
CA PHE A 258 -0.44 -8.60 10.84
C PHE A 258 -0.87 -7.76 12.06
N GLN A 259 0.06 -7.43 12.95
CA GLN A 259 -0.22 -6.63 14.15
C GLN A 259 -0.69 -5.21 13.82
N TYR A 260 -0.23 -4.62 12.73
CA TYR A 260 -0.74 -3.32 12.28
C TYR A 260 -2.26 -3.38 12.05
N TRP A 261 -2.73 -4.38 11.31
CA TRP A 261 -4.16 -4.57 11.02
C TRP A 261 -4.97 -4.93 12.25
N ARG A 262 -4.43 -5.76 13.12
CA ARG A 262 -5.07 -6.11 14.39
C ARG A 262 -5.22 -4.92 15.34
N ASN A 263 -4.41 -3.88 15.19
CA ASN A 263 -4.41 -2.68 16.05
C ASN A 263 -5.01 -1.44 15.39
N VAL A 264 -5.78 -1.59 14.31
CA VAL A 264 -6.52 -0.46 13.73
C VAL A 264 -7.63 0.02 14.69
N PRO A 265 -8.06 1.30 14.61
CA PRO A 265 -9.21 1.78 15.38
C PRO A 265 -10.47 0.96 15.11
N ASP A 266 -11.30 0.74 16.12
CA ASP A 266 -12.55 -0.03 16.00
C ASP A 266 -13.46 0.52 14.90
N ALA A 267 -13.58 1.85 14.79
CA ALA A 267 -14.37 2.53 13.77
C ALA A 267 -13.89 2.31 12.32
N ASP A 268 -12.64 1.87 12.13
CA ASP A 268 -12.07 1.61 10.81
C ASP A 268 -12.22 0.16 10.34
N VAL A 269 -12.57 -0.78 11.23
CA VAL A 269 -12.53 -2.23 10.95
C VAL A 269 -13.40 -2.58 9.74
N ARG A 270 -14.68 -2.17 9.76
CA ARG A 270 -15.61 -2.44 8.65
C ARG A 270 -15.13 -1.83 7.34
N LYS A 271 -14.71 -0.57 7.38
CA LYS A 271 -14.17 0.14 6.21
C LYS A 271 -12.97 -0.59 5.62
N PHE A 272 -12.04 -1.04 6.46
CA PHE A 272 -10.85 -1.73 5.98
C PHE A 272 -11.16 -3.17 5.51
N MET A 273 -12.14 -3.86 6.09
CA MET A 273 -12.60 -5.13 5.53
C MET A 273 -13.17 -4.95 4.12
N LEU A 274 -13.98 -3.92 3.90
CA LEU A 274 -14.52 -3.62 2.57
C LEU A 274 -13.40 -3.34 1.54
N LEU A 275 -12.38 -2.57 1.93
CA LEU A 275 -11.30 -2.13 1.03
C LEU A 275 -10.22 -3.20 0.80
N PHE A 276 -9.88 -3.99 1.81
CA PHE A 276 -8.68 -4.83 1.81
C PHE A 276 -8.96 -6.32 1.95
N THR A 277 -10.20 -6.75 1.76
CA THR A 277 -10.56 -8.16 1.70
C THR A 277 -11.49 -8.44 0.51
N PHE A 278 -11.64 -9.73 0.18
CA PHE A 278 -12.58 -10.19 -0.83
C PHE A 278 -13.78 -10.95 -0.22
N LEU A 279 -14.00 -10.78 1.09
CA LEU A 279 -15.18 -11.32 1.78
C LEU A 279 -16.45 -10.68 1.23
N GLU A 280 -17.55 -11.42 1.25
CA GLU A 280 -18.86 -10.88 0.88
C GLU A 280 -19.30 -9.82 1.89
N ILE A 281 -20.01 -8.77 1.41
CA ILE A 281 -20.40 -7.64 2.27
C ILE A 281 -21.29 -8.10 3.43
N SER A 282 -22.19 -9.05 3.20
CA SER A 282 -23.02 -9.65 4.25
C SER A 282 -22.20 -10.39 5.31
N GLU A 283 -21.10 -11.05 4.91
CA GLU A 283 -20.17 -11.69 5.85
C GLU A 283 -19.42 -10.62 6.67
N ILE A 284 -18.95 -9.55 6.03
CA ILE A 284 -18.30 -8.42 6.73
C ILE A 284 -19.25 -7.82 7.78
N ASP A 285 -20.51 -7.59 7.43
CA ASP A 285 -21.51 -7.03 8.33
C ASP A 285 -21.78 -7.95 9.52
N SER A 286 -21.86 -9.28 9.28
CA SER A 286 -21.99 -10.27 10.34
C SER A 286 -20.78 -10.26 11.28
N ILE A 287 -19.56 -10.24 10.74
CA ILE A 287 -18.33 -10.20 11.54
C ILE A 287 -18.26 -8.92 12.38
N CYS A 288 -18.59 -7.78 11.79
CA CYS A 288 -18.50 -6.48 12.47
C CYS A 288 -19.62 -6.24 13.50
N SER A 289 -20.71 -7.01 13.46
CA SER A 289 -21.77 -6.97 14.46
C SER A 289 -21.44 -7.79 15.73
N GLY A 290 -20.40 -8.63 15.68
CA GLY A 290 -19.95 -9.46 16.78
C GLY A 290 -18.84 -8.83 17.63
N ASP A 291 -17.94 -9.68 18.15
CA ASP A 291 -16.80 -9.20 18.95
C ASP A 291 -15.79 -8.44 18.09
N ILE A 292 -15.50 -7.20 18.47
CA ILE A 292 -14.60 -6.31 17.72
C ILE A 292 -13.15 -6.84 17.65
N ASN A 293 -12.70 -7.56 18.67
CA ASN A 293 -11.35 -8.13 18.68
C ASN A 293 -11.25 -9.31 17.70
N ALA A 294 -12.30 -10.14 17.63
CA ALA A 294 -12.41 -11.19 16.63
C ALA A 294 -12.50 -10.61 15.21
N ALA A 295 -13.25 -9.53 15.03
CA ALA A 295 -13.31 -8.81 13.73
C ALA A 295 -11.96 -8.27 13.31
N LYS A 296 -11.19 -7.66 14.23
CA LYS A 296 -9.82 -7.19 13.95
C LYS A 296 -8.85 -8.34 13.65
N GLU A 297 -8.98 -9.46 14.32
CA GLU A 297 -8.18 -10.65 14.05
C GLU A 297 -8.49 -11.20 12.65
N ARG A 298 -9.78 -11.26 12.29
CA ARG A 298 -10.20 -11.68 10.94
C ARG A 298 -9.70 -10.71 9.87
N LEU A 299 -9.80 -9.40 10.06
CA LEU A 299 -9.25 -8.40 9.14
C LEU A 299 -7.73 -8.60 8.95
N ALA A 300 -6.99 -8.74 10.05
CA ALA A 300 -5.54 -8.93 10.00
C ALA A 300 -5.17 -10.21 9.26
N TYR A 301 -5.90 -11.30 9.50
CA TYR A 301 -5.69 -12.57 8.83
C TYR A 301 -5.94 -12.46 7.32
N GLU A 302 -7.11 -11.95 6.90
CA GLU A 302 -7.46 -11.87 5.48
C GLU A 302 -6.50 -10.98 4.70
N VAL A 303 -6.14 -9.80 5.24
CA VAL A 303 -5.20 -8.93 4.53
C VAL A 303 -3.80 -9.53 4.48
N THR A 304 -3.35 -10.18 5.54
CA THR A 304 -2.03 -10.84 5.54
C THR A 304 -2.00 -12.00 4.54
N LYS A 305 -3.09 -12.78 4.47
CA LYS A 305 -3.26 -13.87 3.51
C LYS A 305 -3.20 -13.36 2.06
N GLU A 306 -3.87 -12.26 1.75
CA GLU A 306 -3.88 -11.69 0.39
C GLU A 306 -2.50 -11.18 -0.04
N ILE A 307 -1.69 -10.65 0.88
CA ILE A 307 -0.39 -10.04 0.57
C ILE A 307 0.77 -11.02 0.70
N HIS A 308 0.75 -11.88 1.72
CA HIS A 308 1.88 -12.75 2.07
C HIS A 308 1.58 -14.24 1.88
N GLY A 309 0.35 -14.59 1.56
CA GLY A 309 -0.10 -15.98 1.40
C GLY A 309 -0.61 -16.61 2.69
N THR A 310 -1.32 -17.74 2.53
CA THR A 310 -2.03 -18.42 3.63
C THR A 310 -1.07 -18.91 4.71
N GLU A 311 0.06 -19.52 4.33
CA GLU A 311 1.03 -20.05 5.29
C GLU A 311 1.57 -18.98 6.24
N GLU A 312 1.94 -17.84 5.70
CA GLU A 312 2.44 -16.71 6.51
C GLU A 312 1.34 -16.08 7.37
N ALA A 313 0.09 -16.03 6.88
CA ALA A 313 -1.05 -15.57 7.66
C ALA A 313 -1.35 -16.51 8.83
N ASP A 314 -1.29 -17.84 8.62
CA ASP A 314 -1.48 -18.84 9.66
C ASP A 314 -0.40 -18.75 10.76
N LYS A 315 0.86 -18.59 10.35
CA LYS A 315 1.98 -18.36 11.27
C LYS A 315 1.77 -17.08 12.08
N ALA A 316 1.42 -15.99 11.43
CA ALA A 316 1.21 -14.70 12.10
C ALA A 316 0.05 -14.76 13.10
N LEU A 317 -1.06 -15.43 12.72
CA LEU A 317 -2.22 -15.64 13.59
C LEU A 317 -1.85 -16.51 14.82
N SER A 318 -1.16 -17.63 14.58
CA SER A 318 -0.70 -18.53 15.65
C SER A 318 0.23 -17.81 16.62
N GLY A 319 1.22 -17.08 16.08
CA GLY A 319 2.13 -16.25 16.89
C GLY A 319 1.40 -15.16 17.66
N ALA A 320 0.37 -14.54 17.08
CA ALA A 320 -0.46 -13.55 17.79
C ALA A 320 -1.26 -14.18 18.93
N LYS A 321 -1.85 -15.36 18.74
CA LYS A 321 -2.57 -16.10 19.79
C LYS A 321 -1.63 -16.49 20.94
N ALA A 322 -0.46 -17.06 20.63
CA ALA A 322 0.56 -17.40 21.63
C ALA A 322 1.03 -16.15 22.40
N ALA A 323 1.23 -15.05 21.68
CA ALA A 323 1.66 -13.77 22.26
C ALA A 323 0.69 -13.20 23.29
N PHE A 324 -0.61 -13.44 23.18
CA PHE A 324 -1.65 -12.81 24.01
C PHE A 324 -2.39 -13.80 24.93
N GLY A 325 -1.79 -14.96 25.23
CA GLY A 325 -2.29 -15.92 26.21
C GLY A 325 -3.29 -16.94 25.68
N GLY A 326 -3.39 -17.10 24.36
CA GLY A 326 -4.16 -18.15 23.70
C GLY A 326 -3.32 -19.41 23.40
N ALA A 327 -3.97 -20.47 22.93
CA ALA A 327 -3.33 -21.69 22.43
C ALA A 327 -2.70 -21.43 21.05
N GLY A 328 -1.54 -20.81 21.00
CA GLY A 328 -0.77 -20.54 19.79
C GLY A 328 0.64 -21.11 19.85
N ASP A 329 1.29 -21.30 18.70
CA ASP A 329 2.66 -21.79 18.62
C ASP A 329 3.66 -20.64 18.86
N LYS A 330 4.47 -20.75 19.91
CA LYS A 330 5.53 -19.79 20.26
C LYS A 330 6.59 -19.66 19.13
N ASN A 331 6.79 -20.71 18.32
CA ASN A 331 7.73 -20.69 17.20
C ASN A 331 7.30 -19.70 16.09
N SER A 332 6.04 -19.34 16.06
CA SER A 332 5.49 -18.36 15.13
C SER A 332 5.66 -16.89 15.56
N MET A 333 6.26 -16.64 16.74
CA MET A 333 6.57 -15.30 17.20
C MET A 333 7.85 -14.75 16.54
N PRO A 334 7.99 -13.42 16.44
CA PRO A 334 9.29 -12.82 16.12
C PRO A 334 10.36 -13.35 17.08
N THR A 335 11.36 -14.05 16.57
CA THR A 335 12.37 -14.72 17.38
C THR A 335 13.73 -14.08 17.18
N VAL A 336 14.44 -13.86 18.29
CA VAL A 336 15.85 -13.42 18.30
C VAL A 336 16.66 -14.48 19.02
N THR A 337 17.77 -14.88 18.41
CA THR A 337 18.74 -15.77 19.05
C THR A 337 19.80 -14.96 19.77
N LEU A 338 20.04 -15.24 21.04
CA LEU A 338 21.06 -14.61 21.84
C LEU A 338 21.98 -15.67 22.48
N GLU A 339 23.22 -15.27 22.74
CA GLU A 339 24.22 -16.11 23.38
C GLU A 339 23.82 -16.46 24.82
N LYS A 340 23.78 -17.74 25.15
CA LYS A 340 23.44 -18.26 26.46
C LYS A 340 24.35 -17.68 27.59
N ALA A 341 25.61 -17.47 27.27
CA ALA A 341 26.60 -16.88 28.18
C ALA A 341 26.19 -15.51 28.74
N LYS A 342 25.43 -14.70 27.98
CA LYS A 342 24.94 -13.41 28.47
C LYS A 342 23.94 -13.57 29.62
N PHE A 343 23.10 -14.60 29.57
CA PHE A 343 22.12 -14.89 30.61
C PHE A 343 22.78 -15.60 31.81
N GLU A 344 23.81 -16.39 31.58
CA GLU A 344 24.62 -17.00 32.66
C GLU A 344 25.38 -15.94 33.46
N ALA A 345 25.91 -14.93 32.79
CA ALA A 345 26.57 -13.78 33.44
C ALA A 345 25.58 -12.78 34.09
N GLY A 346 24.29 -12.92 33.78
CA GLY A 346 23.25 -11.97 34.21
C GLY A 346 23.11 -10.80 33.21
N TYR A 347 22.00 -10.76 32.46
CA TYR A 347 21.75 -9.79 31.43
C TYR A 347 20.96 -8.58 31.98
N PRO A 348 21.54 -7.36 32.00
CA PRO A 348 20.80 -6.17 32.45
C PRO A 348 19.55 -5.96 31.60
N VAL A 349 18.40 -5.81 32.20
CA VAL A 349 17.11 -5.75 31.50
C VAL A 349 17.04 -4.61 30.48
N CYS A 350 17.63 -3.45 30.76
CA CYS A 350 17.64 -2.34 29.79
C CYS A 350 18.47 -2.65 28.53
N ASP A 351 19.53 -3.43 28.69
CA ASP A 351 20.39 -3.87 27.57
C ASP A 351 19.66 -4.93 26.76
N LEU A 352 19.00 -5.88 27.42
CA LEU A 352 18.18 -6.88 26.77
C LEU A 352 17.10 -6.25 25.87
N TYR A 353 16.31 -5.30 26.39
CA TYR A 353 15.26 -4.61 25.60
C TYR A 353 15.80 -3.81 24.41
N PHE A 354 17.00 -3.25 24.56
CA PHE A 354 17.68 -2.53 23.50
C PHE A 354 18.19 -3.50 22.43
N ASP A 355 18.88 -4.56 22.81
CA ASP A 355 19.53 -5.52 21.89
C ASP A 355 18.48 -6.29 21.07
N VAL A 356 17.33 -6.65 21.65
CA VAL A 356 16.20 -7.25 20.92
C VAL A 356 15.31 -6.24 20.21
N LYS A 357 15.72 -4.97 20.11
CA LYS A 357 15.05 -3.88 19.39
C LYS A 357 13.61 -3.59 19.85
N LEU A 358 13.26 -3.99 21.06
CA LEU A 358 11.98 -3.63 21.67
C LEU A 358 11.98 -2.18 22.20
N ALA A 359 13.16 -1.62 22.48
CA ALA A 359 13.37 -0.21 22.79
C ALA A 359 14.40 0.39 21.81
N GLY A 360 14.20 1.65 21.42
CA GLY A 360 15.11 2.35 20.49
C GLY A 360 16.43 2.77 21.13
N THR A 361 16.41 3.02 22.43
CA THR A 361 17.55 3.36 23.26
C THR A 361 17.45 2.71 24.65
N LYS A 362 18.57 2.58 25.37
CA LYS A 362 18.53 2.14 26.77
C LYS A 362 17.71 3.08 27.67
N SER A 363 17.62 4.37 27.32
CA SER A 363 16.77 5.33 28.01
C SER A 363 15.28 5.06 27.75
N ASP A 364 14.91 4.64 26.56
CA ASP A 364 13.55 4.21 26.24
C ASP A 364 13.18 2.95 27.00
N ALA A 365 14.11 1.99 27.10
CA ALA A 365 13.91 0.79 27.91
C ALA A 365 13.65 1.13 29.41
N ARG A 366 14.41 2.07 29.98
CA ARG A 366 14.18 2.56 31.35
C ARG A 366 12.79 3.17 31.51
N ARG A 367 12.38 4.06 30.61
CA ARG A 367 11.04 4.67 30.65
C ARG A 367 9.94 3.62 30.53
N LEU A 368 10.11 2.64 29.66
CA LEU A 368 9.18 1.53 29.49
C LEU A 368 9.01 0.72 30.80
N ILE A 369 10.12 0.37 31.44
CA ILE A 369 10.13 -0.39 32.72
C ILE A 369 9.46 0.43 33.83
N GLN A 370 9.83 1.70 34.02
CA GLN A 370 9.24 2.62 35.00
C GLN A 370 7.74 2.82 34.77
N GLY A 371 7.28 2.78 33.52
CA GLY A 371 5.87 2.85 33.15
C GLY A 371 5.11 1.51 33.21
N ASN A 372 5.70 0.47 33.82
CA ASN A 372 5.13 -0.89 33.92
C ASN A 372 4.79 -1.51 32.55
N GLY A 373 5.45 -1.04 31.49
CA GLY A 373 5.25 -1.51 30.12
C GLY A 373 6.15 -2.70 29.72
N ALA A 374 7.05 -3.13 30.57
CA ALA A 374 7.99 -4.23 30.32
C ALA A 374 7.54 -5.51 31.02
N SER A 375 7.54 -6.65 30.30
CA SER A 375 7.33 -7.96 30.93
C SER A 375 8.15 -9.05 30.25
N ILE A 376 8.51 -10.07 31.02
CA ILE A 376 9.22 -11.27 30.57
C ILE A 376 8.45 -12.47 31.09
N ASN A 377 8.10 -13.42 30.21
CA ASN A 377 7.30 -14.61 30.50
C ASN A 377 6.05 -14.31 31.34
N GLY A 378 5.34 -13.22 30.97
CA GLY A 378 4.12 -12.76 31.64
C GLY A 378 4.36 -11.97 32.94
N ARG A 379 5.57 -11.96 33.49
CA ARG A 379 5.92 -11.22 34.72
C ARG A 379 6.32 -9.79 34.36
N THR A 380 5.63 -8.80 34.91
CA THR A 380 5.98 -7.38 34.77
C THR A 380 7.29 -7.06 35.47
N ILE A 381 8.19 -6.39 34.72
CA ILE A 381 9.47 -5.91 35.26
C ILE A 381 9.31 -4.44 35.63
N THR A 382 9.59 -4.12 36.89
CA THR A 382 9.45 -2.77 37.49
C THR A 382 10.78 -2.16 37.91
N ASP A 383 11.80 -2.99 38.10
CA ASP A 383 13.16 -2.53 38.45
C ASP A 383 14.02 -2.34 37.21
N VAL A 384 14.47 -1.12 36.97
CA VAL A 384 15.40 -0.78 35.87
C VAL A 384 16.80 -1.39 36.01
N LYS A 385 17.14 -1.86 37.21
CA LYS A 385 18.40 -2.53 37.50
C LYS A 385 18.28 -4.06 37.49
N ALA A 386 17.06 -4.58 37.20
CA ALA A 386 16.85 -6.01 37.14
C ALA A 386 17.85 -6.69 36.18
N VAL A 387 18.28 -7.84 36.56
CA VAL A 387 19.19 -8.70 35.80
C VAL A 387 18.42 -9.98 35.49
N ILE A 388 18.40 -10.33 34.21
CA ILE A 388 17.71 -11.50 33.68
C ILE A 388 18.72 -12.63 33.54
N SER A 389 18.36 -13.79 34.02
CA SER A 389 19.22 -14.99 34.01
C SER A 389 18.48 -16.18 33.42
N LEU A 390 19.14 -17.31 33.23
CA LEU A 390 18.52 -18.53 32.73
C LEU A 390 17.37 -19.04 33.62
N SER A 391 17.34 -18.70 34.93
CA SER A 391 16.24 -19.05 35.79
C SER A 391 14.92 -18.29 35.52
N ASP A 392 14.97 -17.23 34.75
CA ASP A 392 13.79 -16.47 34.28
C ASP A 392 13.22 -17.01 32.96
N ALA A 393 13.85 -18.01 32.36
CA ALA A 393 13.36 -18.71 31.18
C ALA A 393 12.10 -19.52 31.50
N ASP A 394 11.28 -19.76 30.49
CA ASP A 394 10.12 -20.64 30.60
C ASP A 394 10.53 -22.14 30.57
N GLU A 395 9.54 -23.04 30.58
CA GLU A 395 9.75 -24.50 30.58
C GLU A 395 10.48 -25.01 29.32
N ASP A 396 10.42 -24.26 28.21
CA ASP A 396 11.12 -24.56 26.96
C ASP A 396 12.53 -23.96 26.92
N GLY A 397 12.93 -23.21 27.93
CA GLY A 397 14.21 -22.49 27.97
C GLY A 397 14.20 -21.15 27.24
N ASP A 398 13.03 -20.62 26.88
CA ASP A 398 12.83 -19.40 26.10
C ASP A 398 12.43 -18.22 27.00
N PHE A 399 12.58 -17.00 26.44
CA PHE A 399 12.06 -15.79 27.04
C PHE A 399 11.08 -15.12 26.09
N VAL A 400 9.84 -14.92 26.53
CA VAL A 400 8.85 -14.10 25.82
C VAL A 400 8.86 -12.70 26.41
N VAL A 401 9.49 -11.76 25.70
CA VAL A 401 9.73 -10.39 26.15
C VAL A 401 8.71 -9.46 25.50
N ARG A 402 8.06 -8.59 26.27
CA ARG A 402 7.07 -7.63 25.78
C ARG A 402 7.43 -6.20 26.12
N ALA A 403 7.14 -5.28 25.18
CA ALA A 403 7.22 -3.84 25.38
C ALA A 403 5.86 -3.19 25.07
N GLY A 404 5.13 -2.86 26.14
CA GLY A 404 3.76 -2.38 26.07
C GLY A 404 2.80 -3.44 25.54
N LYS A 405 1.69 -2.98 24.93
CA LYS A 405 0.63 -3.86 24.41
C LYS A 405 0.90 -4.39 22.99
N LYS A 406 1.89 -3.83 22.30
CA LYS A 406 2.02 -4.02 20.84
C LYS A 406 3.30 -4.72 20.38
N LYS A 407 4.35 -4.71 21.18
CA LYS A 407 5.65 -5.26 20.80
C LYS A 407 5.97 -6.51 21.61
N ILE A 408 6.34 -7.58 20.93
CA ILE A 408 6.70 -8.86 21.55
C ILE A 408 7.83 -9.50 20.77
N CYS A 409 8.66 -10.26 21.45
CA CYS A 409 9.75 -11.03 20.88
C CYS A 409 9.97 -12.29 21.71
N ARG A 410 10.20 -13.43 21.06
CA ARG A 410 10.73 -14.64 21.67
C ARG A 410 12.25 -14.59 21.60
N ILE A 411 12.92 -14.94 22.66
CA ILE A 411 14.38 -15.09 22.71
C ILE A 411 14.68 -16.55 22.92
N VAL A 412 15.51 -17.11 22.03
CA VAL A 412 16.06 -18.46 22.11
C VAL A 412 17.54 -18.32 22.46
N CYS A 413 18.00 -19.06 23.46
CA CYS A 413 19.40 -19.09 23.86
C CYS A 413 20.18 -20.16 23.09
N GLN A 414 21.32 -19.79 22.51
CA GLN A 414 22.27 -20.69 21.87
C GLN A 414 23.67 -20.59 22.48
#